data_0668cb53208cbcf600905cfda9ce3b96
#
_entry.id   0668cb53208cbcf600905cfda9ce3b96
#
_cell.length_a   1.000
_cell.length_b   1.000
_cell.length_c   1.000
_cell.angle_alpha   90.00
_cell.angle_beta   90.00
_cell.angle_gamma   90.00
#
_symmetry.space_group_name_H-M   'P 1'
#
loop_
_entity.id
_entity.type
_entity.pdbx_description
1 polymer ?
#
loop_
_entity_poly.entity_id
_entity_poly.type
_entity_poly.pdbx_seq_one_letter_code
_entity_poly.pdbx_strand_id
1 'polypeptide(L)'
;MVIAIGGPIGVGKSTVARSLAARLRLPVVSAGGVFREVARRRGVTVVDLNRLAEHDPQIDKDLDRLQGEMARGGSCVVESRLSGWMVEADLKVWLEAPVEVRAARVAAREGQPVDMARRDLNVREQSEWSRYKTQYGIDMADRTPFHLVIDTSRWDVDVIVDVLERLTHALRATTSAR
;
A
#
# COMPACT_ATOMS: atom_id res chain seq x y z
N MET A 1 -3.07 -0.86 -18.24
CA MET A 1 -3.26 0.25 -17.26
C MET A 1 -2.92 -0.24 -15.88
N VAL A 2 -1.99 0.42 -15.21
CA VAL A 2 -1.52 0.11 -13.87
C VAL A 2 -1.97 1.23 -12.91
N ILE A 3 -2.58 0.86 -11.79
CA ILE A 3 -3.00 1.79 -10.74
C ILE A 3 -2.21 1.46 -9.48
N ALA A 4 -1.43 2.40 -8.97
CA ALA A 4 -0.64 2.23 -7.76
C ALA A 4 -1.32 2.92 -6.57
N ILE A 5 -1.59 2.16 -5.50
CA ILE A 5 -2.18 2.66 -4.25
C ILE A 5 -1.18 2.55 -3.13
N GLY A 6 -0.62 3.69 -2.72
CA GLY A 6 0.32 3.84 -1.61
C GLY A 6 -0.36 4.28 -0.32
N GLY A 7 0.40 4.26 0.78
CA GLY A 7 -0.06 4.78 2.07
C GLY A 7 0.45 4.01 3.28
N PRO A 8 0.33 4.57 4.49
CA PRO A 8 0.82 3.97 5.73
C PRO A 8 0.02 2.73 6.17
N ILE A 9 0.43 2.10 7.27
CA ILE A 9 -0.24 0.94 7.85
C ILE A 9 -1.65 1.34 8.34
N GLY A 10 -2.65 0.48 8.14
CA GLY A 10 -4.02 0.70 8.65
C GLY A 10 -4.86 1.72 7.89
N VAL A 11 -4.33 2.33 6.81
CA VAL A 11 -5.04 3.37 6.05
C VAL A 11 -6.15 2.84 5.13
N GLY A 12 -6.26 1.54 4.90
CA GLY A 12 -7.32 0.96 4.06
C GLY A 12 -6.90 0.61 2.63
N LYS A 13 -5.60 0.66 2.27
CA LYS A 13 -5.10 0.33 0.91
C LYS A 13 -5.69 -0.94 0.32
N SER A 14 -5.59 -2.05 1.05
CA SER A 14 -6.04 -3.35 0.54
C SER A 14 -7.56 -3.43 0.34
N THR A 15 -8.34 -2.65 1.09
CA THR A 15 -9.79 -2.57 0.93
C THR A 15 -10.12 -1.79 -0.35
N VAL A 16 -9.55 -0.58 -0.48
CA VAL A 16 -9.74 0.27 -1.66
C VAL A 16 -9.25 -0.46 -2.93
N ALA A 17 -8.05 -1.07 -2.87
CA ALA A 17 -7.48 -1.78 -4.01
C ALA A 17 -8.36 -2.94 -4.49
N ARG A 18 -8.88 -3.77 -3.57
CA ARG A 18 -9.77 -4.88 -3.92
C ARG A 18 -11.10 -4.40 -4.50
N SER A 19 -11.72 -3.39 -3.88
CA SER A 19 -12.99 -2.84 -4.36
C SER A 19 -12.85 -2.20 -5.73
N LEU A 20 -11.80 -1.40 -5.94
CA LEU A 20 -11.51 -0.79 -7.24
C LEU A 20 -11.20 -1.85 -8.32
N ALA A 21 -10.37 -2.81 -7.99
CA ALA A 21 -10.00 -3.88 -8.92
C ALA A 21 -11.20 -4.73 -9.33
N ALA A 22 -12.12 -5.03 -8.40
CA ALA A 22 -13.36 -5.74 -8.71
C ALA A 22 -14.24 -4.95 -9.70
N ARG A 23 -14.41 -3.65 -9.49
CA ARG A 23 -15.18 -2.79 -10.42
C ARG A 23 -14.53 -2.70 -11.80
N LEU A 24 -13.22 -2.58 -11.86
CA LEU A 24 -12.46 -2.46 -13.11
C LEU A 24 -12.16 -3.81 -13.78
N ARG A 25 -12.49 -4.93 -13.12
CA ARG A 25 -12.15 -6.32 -13.53
C ARG A 25 -10.64 -6.50 -13.73
N LEU A 26 -9.85 -5.97 -12.79
CA LEU A 26 -8.40 -6.05 -12.80
C LEU A 26 -7.89 -6.97 -11.66
N PRO A 27 -6.74 -7.62 -11.83
CA PRO A 27 -6.07 -8.31 -10.73
C PRO A 27 -5.50 -7.32 -9.70
N VAL A 28 -5.35 -7.78 -8.44
CA VAL A 28 -4.70 -7.04 -7.36
C VAL A 28 -3.34 -7.64 -7.07
N VAL A 29 -2.33 -6.79 -7.00
CA VAL A 29 -0.98 -7.11 -6.54
C VAL A 29 -0.76 -6.46 -5.17
N SER A 30 -0.64 -7.27 -4.11
CA SER A 30 -0.57 -6.78 -2.71
C SER A 30 0.72 -7.21 -2.03
N ALA A 31 1.67 -6.29 -1.82
CA ALA A 31 2.89 -6.58 -1.06
C ALA A 31 2.63 -6.82 0.43
N GLY A 32 1.73 -6.05 1.03
CA GLY A 32 1.35 -6.27 2.43
C GLY A 32 0.70 -7.64 2.66
N GLY A 33 0.00 -8.18 1.65
CA GLY A 33 -0.52 -9.55 1.67
C GLY A 33 0.62 -10.58 1.67
N VAL A 34 1.58 -10.43 0.76
CA VAL A 34 2.76 -11.30 0.66
C VAL A 34 3.59 -11.24 1.95
N PHE A 35 3.83 -10.05 2.50
CA PHE A 35 4.59 -9.88 3.75
C PHE A 35 3.93 -10.62 4.93
N ARG A 36 2.62 -10.52 5.09
CA ARG A 36 1.87 -11.27 6.12
C ARG A 36 1.94 -12.78 5.91
N GLU A 37 1.85 -13.24 4.67
CA GLU A 37 1.97 -14.67 4.36
C GLU A 37 3.37 -15.20 4.63
N VAL A 38 4.42 -14.43 4.34
CA VAL A 38 5.80 -14.79 4.70
C VAL A 38 5.96 -14.88 6.23
N ALA A 39 5.43 -13.91 7.00
CA ALA A 39 5.43 -13.96 8.46
C ALA A 39 4.75 -15.24 8.97
N ARG A 40 3.56 -15.55 8.45
CA ARG A 40 2.80 -16.75 8.82
C ARG A 40 3.58 -18.03 8.51
N ARG A 41 4.19 -18.16 7.34
CA ARG A 41 4.99 -19.34 6.94
C ARG A 41 6.24 -19.52 7.80
N ARG A 42 6.85 -18.43 8.23
CA ARG A 42 8.01 -18.44 9.13
C ARG A 42 7.63 -18.64 10.61
N GLY A 43 6.34 -18.67 10.97
CA GLY A 43 5.86 -18.78 12.34
C GLY A 43 6.21 -17.59 13.22
N VAL A 44 6.38 -16.41 12.63
CA VAL A 44 6.73 -15.18 13.33
C VAL A 44 5.61 -14.13 13.20
N THR A 45 5.60 -13.15 14.10
CA THR A 45 4.68 -12.02 13.96
C THR A 45 5.12 -11.09 12.82
N VAL A 46 4.19 -10.27 12.34
CA VAL A 46 4.52 -9.24 11.33
C VAL A 46 5.52 -8.22 11.89
N VAL A 47 5.49 -7.96 13.21
CA VAL A 47 6.45 -7.08 13.89
C VAL A 47 7.83 -7.72 13.90
N ASP A 48 7.93 -9.01 14.21
CA ASP A 48 9.21 -9.72 14.22
C ASP A 48 9.80 -9.84 12.81
N LEU A 49 8.96 -10.13 11.79
CA LEU A 49 9.43 -10.14 10.42
C LEU A 49 9.94 -8.76 9.99
N ASN A 50 9.30 -7.69 10.45
CA ASN A 50 9.74 -6.33 10.19
C ASN A 50 11.13 -6.05 10.82
N ARG A 51 11.38 -6.54 12.04
CA ARG A 51 12.71 -6.48 12.69
C ARG A 51 13.77 -7.30 11.93
N LEU A 52 13.40 -8.49 11.46
CA LEU A 52 14.30 -9.29 10.62
C LEU A 52 14.70 -8.56 9.34
N ALA A 53 13.77 -7.84 8.71
CA ALA A 53 14.05 -7.04 7.53
C ALA A 53 15.00 -5.84 7.80
N GLU A 54 15.17 -5.41 9.05
CA GLU A 54 16.20 -4.40 9.42
C GLU A 54 17.63 -4.94 9.22
N HIS A 55 17.81 -6.24 9.36
CA HIS A 55 19.10 -6.93 9.25
C HIS A 55 19.25 -7.72 7.95
N ASP A 56 18.17 -7.91 7.21
CA ASP A 56 18.14 -8.63 5.93
C ASP A 56 17.43 -7.80 4.84
N PRO A 57 18.16 -6.92 4.14
CA PRO A 57 17.61 -6.12 3.05
C PRO A 57 17.01 -6.95 1.90
N GLN A 58 17.31 -8.25 1.83
CA GLN A 58 16.80 -9.12 0.79
C GLN A 58 15.27 -9.31 0.92
N ILE A 59 14.75 -9.25 2.15
CA ILE A 59 13.30 -9.38 2.41
C ILE A 59 12.52 -8.28 1.68
N ASP A 60 12.94 -7.02 1.84
CA ASP A 60 12.28 -5.89 1.16
C ASP A 60 12.51 -5.95 -0.36
N LYS A 61 13.74 -6.23 -0.82
CA LYS A 61 14.07 -6.33 -2.24
C LYS A 61 13.28 -7.41 -2.99
N ASP A 62 13.08 -8.56 -2.36
CA ASP A 62 12.30 -9.66 -2.97
C ASP A 62 10.83 -9.29 -3.11
N LEU A 63 10.27 -8.57 -2.13
CA LEU A 63 8.90 -8.08 -2.20
C LEU A 63 8.73 -7.03 -3.30
N ASP A 64 9.65 -6.08 -3.39
CA ASP A 64 9.61 -5.00 -4.38
C ASP A 64 9.83 -5.53 -5.80
N ARG A 65 10.75 -6.49 -5.96
CA ARG A 65 10.98 -7.19 -7.23
C ARG A 65 9.72 -7.91 -7.70
N LEU A 66 9.07 -8.67 -6.79
CA LEU A 66 7.83 -9.40 -7.10
C LEU A 66 6.70 -8.45 -7.53
N GLN A 67 6.55 -7.32 -6.85
CA GLN A 67 5.59 -6.29 -7.25
C GLN A 67 5.85 -5.74 -8.64
N GLY A 68 7.10 -5.37 -8.92
CA GLY A 68 7.50 -4.85 -10.22
C GLY A 68 7.28 -5.86 -11.35
N GLU A 69 7.57 -7.14 -11.11
CA GLU A 69 7.34 -8.22 -12.08
C GLU A 69 5.85 -8.43 -12.38
N MET A 70 5.03 -8.45 -11.32
CA MET A 70 3.57 -8.62 -11.47
C MET A 70 2.92 -7.41 -12.15
N ALA A 71 3.39 -6.19 -11.86
CA ALA A 71 2.89 -4.97 -12.50
C ALA A 71 3.21 -4.92 -14.00
N ARG A 72 4.38 -5.42 -14.41
CA ARG A 72 4.77 -5.50 -15.84
C ARG A 72 3.96 -6.52 -16.64
N GLY A 73 3.30 -7.45 -15.97
CA GLY A 73 2.48 -8.49 -16.61
C GLY A 73 1.17 -7.98 -17.24
N GLY A 74 0.79 -6.71 -17.07
CA GLY A 74 -0.40 -6.14 -17.69
C GLY A 74 -1.17 -5.17 -16.79
N SER A 75 -2.44 -4.97 -17.11
CA SER A 75 -3.31 -4.07 -16.33
C SER A 75 -3.60 -4.65 -14.94
N CYS A 76 -3.33 -3.89 -13.87
CA CYS A 76 -3.55 -4.33 -12.49
C CYS A 76 -3.70 -3.14 -11.52
N VAL A 77 -4.20 -3.44 -10.31
CA VAL A 77 -4.12 -2.54 -9.15
C VAL A 77 -3.03 -3.05 -8.21
N VAL A 78 -2.00 -2.24 -8.00
CA VAL A 78 -0.86 -2.56 -7.10
C VAL A 78 -1.04 -1.81 -5.79
N GLU A 79 -0.98 -2.50 -4.66
CA GLU A 79 -1.01 -1.84 -3.36
C GLU A 79 0.21 -2.20 -2.51
N SER A 80 0.94 -1.18 -2.07
CA SER A 80 2.05 -1.32 -1.13
C SER A 80 2.42 0.00 -0.46
N ARG A 81 3.47 -0.03 0.40
CA ARG A 81 4.08 1.19 0.94
C ARG A 81 4.75 2.02 -0.15
N LEU A 82 5.46 1.33 -1.04
CA LEU A 82 6.37 1.92 -2.02
C LEU A 82 5.82 1.96 -3.44
N SER A 83 4.56 1.54 -3.67
CA SER A 83 4.00 1.42 -5.02
C SER A 83 4.10 2.72 -5.84
N GLY A 84 3.98 3.88 -5.21
CA GLY A 84 4.08 5.17 -5.91
C GLY A 84 5.48 5.51 -6.41
N TRP A 85 6.53 4.99 -5.75
CA TRP A 85 7.93 5.20 -6.14
C TRP A 85 8.46 4.07 -7.03
N MET A 86 8.10 2.82 -6.72
CA MET A 86 8.70 1.62 -7.31
C MET A 86 7.96 1.08 -8.53
N VAL A 87 6.72 1.54 -8.75
CA VAL A 87 5.88 1.05 -9.85
C VAL A 87 5.62 2.19 -10.85
N GLU A 88 5.91 1.94 -12.11
CA GLU A 88 5.40 2.78 -13.18
C GLU A 88 3.91 2.55 -13.34
N ALA A 89 3.10 3.57 -13.07
CA ALA A 89 1.66 3.46 -13.06
C ALA A 89 1.00 4.68 -13.73
N ASP A 90 -0.11 4.41 -14.42
CA ASP A 90 -0.93 5.44 -15.07
C ASP A 90 -1.64 6.33 -14.04
N LEU A 91 -2.01 5.76 -12.88
CA LEU A 91 -2.59 6.48 -11.76
C LEU A 91 -1.87 6.09 -10.45
N LYS A 92 -1.31 7.09 -9.77
CA LYS A 92 -0.64 6.93 -8.48
C LYS A 92 -1.43 7.66 -7.40
N VAL A 93 -1.92 6.91 -6.41
CA VAL A 93 -2.78 7.41 -5.33
C VAL A 93 -2.11 7.16 -3.99
N TRP A 94 -2.04 8.19 -3.15
CA TRP A 94 -1.66 8.06 -1.75
C TRP A 94 -2.88 8.14 -0.86
N LEU A 95 -3.06 7.14 -0.01
CA LEU A 95 -4.08 7.15 1.03
C LEU A 95 -3.45 7.54 2.36
N GLU A 96 -4.12 8.41 3.11
CA GLU A 96 -3.69 8.80 4.46
C GLU A 96 -4.87 8.78 5.44
N ALA A 97 -4.58 8.75 6.72
CA ALA A 97 -5.50 8.93 7.83
C ALA A 97 -4.72 9.22 9.12
N PRO A 98 -5.30 9.89 10.12
CA PRO A 98 -4.72 10.05 11.43
C PRO A 98 -4.32 8.72 12.07
N VAL A 99 -3.23 8.72 12.85
CA VAL A 99 -2.68 7.48 13.44
C VAL A 99 -3.68 6.78 14.36
N GLU A 100 -4.53 7.53 15.05
CA GLU A 100 -5.58 7.02 15.94
C GLU A 100 -6.61 6.18 15.15
N VAL A 101 -7.05 6.70 14.01
CA VAL A 101 -7.98 6.01 13.11
C VAL A 101 -7.35 4.73 12.55
N ARG A 102 -6.07 4.80 12.16
CA ARG A 102 -5.34 3.66 11.63
C ARG A 102 -5.11 2.59 12.70
N ALA A 103 -4.77 2.99 13.93
CA ALA A 103 -4.59 2.10 15.07
C ALA A 103 -5.90 1.36 15.43
N ALA A 104 -7.02 2.07 15.45
CA ALA A 104 -8.33 1.44 15.69
C ALA A 104 -8.67 0.40 14.61
N ARG A 105 -8.40 0.69 13.34
CA ARG A 105 -8.62 -0.25 12.22
C ARG A 105 -7.71 -1.49 12.32
N VAL A 106 -6.46 -1.30 12.73
CA VAL A 106 -5.51 -2.41 12.93
C VAL A 106 -5.94 -3.26 14.13
N ALA A 107 -6.32 -2.63 15.26
CA ALA A 107 -6.81 -3.30 16.46
C ALA A 107 -8.02 -4.20 16.14
N ALA A 108 -9.01 -3.67 15.43
CA ALA A 108 -10.19 -4.42 15.04
C ALA A 108 -9.87 -5.61 14.11
N ARG A 109 -8.92 -5.44 13.18
CA ARG A 109 -8.50 -6.50 12.26
C ARG A 109 -7.71 -7.61 12.95
N GLU A 110 -6.88 -7.27 13.94
CA GLU A 110 -5.94 -8.18 14.58
C GLU A 110 -6.45 -8.70 15.92
N GLY A 111 -7.62 -8.22 16.39
CA GLY A 111 -8.25 -8.67 17.63
C GLY A 111 -7.44 -8.26 18.88
N GLN A 112 -6.81 -7.08 18.87
CA GLN A 112 -5.95 -6.60 19.95
C GLN A 112 -6.38 -5.23 20.46
N PRO A 113 -5.94 -4.82 21.69
CA PRO A 113 -6.22 -3.48 22.22
C PRO A 113 -5.67 -2.36 21.34
N VAL A 114 -6.40 -1.25 21.22
CA VAL A 114 -6.03 -0.10 20.36
C VAL A 114 -4.66 0.48 20.72
N ASP A 115 -4.35 0.58 22.02
CA ASP A 115 -3.06 1.11 22.46
C ASP A 115 -1.89 0.19 22.09
N MET A 116 -2.11 -1.13 22.06
CA MET A 116 -1.13 -2.08 21.58
C MET A 116 -0.94 -1.93 20.07
N ALA A 117 -2.02 -1.89 19.32
CA ALA A 117 -1.99 -1.67 17.87
C ALA A 117 -1.28 -0.36 17.50
N ARG A 118 -1.50 0.72 18.28
CA ARG A 118 -0.83 2.00 18.07
C ARG A 118 0.68 1.92 18.29
N ARG A 119 1.13 1.24 19.36
CA ARG A 119 2.56 1.03 19.62
C ARG A 119 3.23 0.22 18.52
N ASP A 120 2.62 -0.90 18.15
CA ASP A 120 3.13 -1.78 17.07
C ASP A 120 3.20 -1.05 15.72
N LEU A 121 2.19 -0.22 15.44
CA LEU A 121 2.13 0.58 14.22
C LEU A 121 3.27 1.59 14.17
N ASN A 122 3.53 2.32 15.25
CA ASN A 122 4.63 3.29 15.33
C ASN A 122 6.01 2.61 15.18
N VAL A 123 6.24 1.50 15.87
CA VAL A 123 7.50 0.73 15.77
C VAL A 123 7.72 0.27 14.32
N ARG A 124 6.70 -0.28 13.68
CA ARG A 124 6.80 -0.75 12.30
C ARG A 124 7.03 0.37 11.30
N GLU A 125 6.32 1.49 11.43
CA GLU A 125 6.48 2.62 10.53
C GLU A 125 7.88 3.26 10.66
N GLN A 126 8.38 3.44 11.87
CA GLN A 126 9.74 3.95 12.07
C GLN A 126 10.79 3.05 11.42
N SER A 127 10.67 1.74 11.63
CA SER A 127 11.56 0.74 11.04
C SER A 127 11.47 0.74 9.50
N GLU A 128 10.27 0.67 8.92
CA GLU A 128 10.04 0.71 7.48
C GLU A 128 10.61 2.01 6.86
N TRP A 129 10.34 3.18 7.45
CA TRP A 129 10.79 4.47 6.91
C TRP A 129 12.31 4.61 6.95
N SER A 130 12.95 4.17 8.03
CA SER A 130 14.41 4.17 8.13
C SER A 130 15.03 3.30 7.04
N ARG A 131 14.52 2.08 6.83
CA ARG A 131 15.01 1.17 5.79
C ARG A 131 14.81 1.74 4.38
N TYR A 132 13.63 2.26 4.07
CA TYR A 132 13.33 2.80 2.75
C TYR A 132 14.19 4.02 2.42
N LYS A 133 14.45 4.87 3.41
CA LYS A 133 15.38 5.99 3.24
C LYS A 133 16.81 5.52 2.99
N THR A 134 17.27 4.52 3.74
CA THR A 134 18.65 3.99 3.62
C THR A 134 18.84 3.17 2.34
N GLN A 135 17.87 2.32 1.99
CA GLN A 135 18.00 1.38 0.86
C GLN A 135 17.70 2.02 -0.50
N TYR A 136 16.75 2.96 -0.55
CA TYR A 136 16.20 3.51 -1.80
C TYR A 136 16.28 5.03 -1.89
N GLY A 137 16.70 5.73 -0.83
CA GLY A 137 16.66 7.19 -0.76
C GLY A 137 15.24 7.78 -0.68
N ILE A 138 14.22 6.94 -0.42
CA ILE A 138 12.82 7.34 -0.42
C ILE A 138 12.45 7.99 0.91
N ASP A 139 11.94 9.22 0.84
CA ASP A 139 11.30 9.88 1.97
C ASP A 139 9.79 9.60 1.94
N MET A 140 9.30 8.88 2.95
CA MET A 140 7.88 8.53 3.06
C MET A 140 6.96 9.73 3.33
N ALA A 141 7.51 10.91 3.62
CA ALA A 141 6.75 12.15 3.72
C ALA A 141 6.56 12.84 2.35
N ASP A 142 7.34 12.48 1.35
CA ASP A 142 7.23 13.03 0.00
C ASP A 142 5.95 12.54 -0.69
N ARG A 143 5.16 13.47 -1.24
CA ARG A 143 3.93 13.17 -1.99
C ARG A 143 4.07 13.49 -3.47
N THR A 144 5.21 14.00 -3.92
CA THR A 144 5.43 14.40 -5.31
C THR A 144 5.24 13.28 -6.34
N PRO A 145 5.51 12.00 -6.04
CA PRO A 145 5.24 10.91 -6.99
C PRO A 145 3.76 10.60 -7.20
N PHE A 146 2.86 11.15 -6.36
CA PHE A 146 1.44 10.80 -6.39
C PHE A 146 0.60 11.84 -7.13
N HIS A 147 -0.33 11.37 -7.95
CA HIS A 147 -1.28 12.20 -8.68
C HIS A 147 -2.45 12.63 -7.79
N LEU A 148 -2.74 11.88 -6.73
CA LEU A 148 -3.86 12.13 -5.81
C LEU A 148 -3.51 11.69 -4.39
N VAL A 149 -3.90 12.52 -3.40
CA VAL A 149 -3.82 12.21 -1.96
C VAL A 149 -5.23 12.23 -1.39
N ILE A 150 -5.63 11.16 -0.70
CA ILE A 150 -6.98 10.99 -0.13
C ILE A 150 -6.90 10.67 1.36
N ASP A 151 -7.57 11.48 2.18
CA ASP A 151 -7.80 11.18 3.60
C ASP A 151 -8.97 10.20 3.75
N THR A 152 -8.66 8.95 4.07
CA THR A 152 -9.64 7.88 4.23
C THR A 152 -10.39 7.91 5.57
N SER A 153 -10.11 8.87 6.43
CA SER A 153 -10.91 9.10 7.64
C SER A 153 -12.16 9.92 7.36
N ARG A 154 -12.22 10.61 6.21
CA ARG A 154 -13.28 11.51 5.81
C ARG A 154 -14.28 10.91 4.82
N TRP A 155 -13.86 9.86 4.10
CA TRP A 155 -14.64 9.30 3.01
C TRP A 155 -14.80 7.80 3.17
N ASP A 156 -16.00 7.30 2.89
CA ASP A 156 -16.27 5.88 2.81
C ASP A 156 -15.56 5.25 1.61
N VAL A 157 -15.28 3.95 1.72
CA VAL A 157 -14.57 3.20 0.68
C VAL A 157 -15.25 3.32 -0.68
N ASP A 158 -16.59 3.27 -0.72
CA ASP A 158 -17.34 3.34 -1.96
C ASP A 158 -17.18 4.71 -2.66
N VAL A 159 -17.18 5.80 -1.91
CA VAL A 159 -16.93 7.16 -2.44
C VAL A 159 -15.52 7.27 -3.01
N ILE A 160 -14.52 6.74 -2.29
CA ILE A 160 -13.13 6.73 -2.77
C ILE A 160 -13.03 5.94 -4.07
N VAL A 161 -13.64 4.76 -4.12
CA VAL A 161 -13.61 3.89 -5.29
C VAL A 161 -14.34 4.51 -6.48
N ASP A 162 -15.46 5.18 -6.28
CA ASP A 162 -16.18 5.92 -7.33
C ASP A 162 -15.31 7.00 -7.98
N VAL A 163 -14.59 7.78 -7.16
CA VAL A 163 -13.65 8.79 -7.65
C VAL A 163 -12.53 8.17 -8.47
N LEU A 164 -11.90 7.11 -7.94
CA LEU A 164 -10.78 6.44 -8.61
C LEU A 164 -11.22 5.76 -9.91
N GLU A 165 -12.41 5.17 -9.96
CA GLU A 165 -12.98 4.58 -11.16
C GLU A 165 -13.20 5.63 -12.25
N ARG A 166 -13.80 6.78 -11.91
CA ARG A 166 -13.99 7.90 -12.84
C ARG A 166 -12.67 8.41 -13.41
N LEU A 167 -11.66 8.61 -12.57
CA LEU A 167 -10.31 9.02 -13.00
C LEU A 167 -9.69 7.98 -13.95
N THR A 168 -9.85 6.70 -13.64
CA THR A 168 -9.36 5.60 -14.46
C THR A 168 -10.00 5.58 -15.85
N HIS A 169 -11.31 5.79 -15.93
CA HIS A 169 -12.01 5.88 -17.21
C HIS A 169 -11.59 7.10 -18.02
N ALA A 170 -11.39 8.25 -17.38
CA ALA A 170 -10.91 9.46 -18.06
C ALA A 170 -9.50 9.27 -18.65
N LEU A 171 -8.58 8.62 -17.89
CA LEU A 171 -7.24 8.30 -18.38
C LEU A 171 -7.26 7.35 -19.60
N ARG A 172 -8.13 6.32 -19.57
CA ARG A 172 -8.29 5.40 -20.73
C ARG A 172 -8.78 6.14 -21.98
N ALA A 173 -9.75 7.03 -21.83
CA ALA A 173 -10.28 7.80 -22.96
C ALA A 173 -9.20 8.70 -23.60
N THR A 174 -8.35 9.33 -22.77
CA THR A 174 -7.25 10.19 -23.23
C THR A 174 -6.14 9.39 -23.96
N THR A 175 -5.87 8.17 -23.50
CA THR A 175 -4.84 7.31 -24.11
C THR A 175 -5.30 6.71 -25.44
N SER A 176 -6.61 6.46 -25.62
CA SER A 176 -7.19 5.93 -26.87
C SER A 176 -7.36 7.00 -27.95
N ALA A 177 -7.24 8.28 -27.61
CA ALA A 177 -7.40 9.41 -28.53
C ALA A 177 -6.05 9.93 -29.08
N ARG A 178 -4.93 9.34 -28.65
CA ARG A 178 -3.57 9.60 -29.16
C ARG A 178 -3.08 8.46 -30.02
#